data_b4f0adf3868035af5d65dfc27939dd06
#
_entry.id   b4f0adf3868035af5d65dfc27939dd06
#
_cell.length_a   1.000
_cell.length_b   1.000
_cell.length_c   1.000
_cell.angle_alpha   90.00
_cell.angle_beta   90.00
_cell.angle_gamma   90.00
#
_symmetry.space_group_name_H-M   'P 1'
#
loop_
_entity.id
_entity.type
_entity.pdbx_description
1 polymer ?
#
loop_
_entity_poly.entity_id
_entity_poly.type
_entity_poly.pdbx_seq_one_letter_code
_entity_poly.pdbx_strand_id
1 'polypeptide(L)'
;YNKIVDYLNTLMYLYIKEELRRKNISATNTLNHIVDQIPKTKDTLDAIENKLKEFLENNPDILKKDFGAVFQKQETEKSFSQYQIHLSYYNELLLYLQNSDNTESIVSPTSVGISNPELQKLILTLIELKAEQKTLELSATENHPKYQSLESEINHSKQSIIENIKNLITSTNSAKRELKERIDVFDKEIEQLPEREKNYIKLYRDRLDTEEFYAYLTNVENEMNLAITKSTEDIRVIKYARFR
;
A
#
# COMPACT_ATOMS: atom_id res chain seq x y z
N TYR A 1 -12.87 -51.15 6.40
CA TYR A 1 -13.42 -49.84 6.90
C TYR A 1 -12.30 -48.95 7.45
N ASN A 2 -11.27 -49.42 8.13
CA ASN A 2 -10.12 -48.59 8.60
C ASN A 2 -9.39 -47.92 7.45
N LYS A 3 -9.29 -48.56 6.27
CA LYS A 3 -8.64 -47.96 5.08
C LYS A 3 -9.27 -46.69 4.59
N ILE A 4 -10.59 -46.48 4.76
CA ILE A 4 -11.29 -45.24 4.36
C ILE A 4 -10.96 -44.10 5.34
N VAL A 5 -10.93 -44.42 6.62
CA VAL A 5 -10.54 -43.46 7.68
C VAL A 5 -9.10 -43.01 7.49
N ASP A 6 -8.20 -43.96 7.26
CA ASP A 6 -6.78 -43.66 6.98
C ASP A 6 -6.60 -42.87 5.71
N TYR A 7 -7.35 -43.22 4.65
CA TYR A 7 -7.31 -42.44 3.38
C TYR A 7 -7.77 -41.01 3.57
N LEU A 8 -8.90 -40.75 4.24
CA LEU A 8 -9.42 -39.41 4.49
C LEU A 8 -8.47 -38.58 5.35
N ASN A 9 -7.88 -39.16 6.39
CA ASN A 9 -6.94 -38.46 7.25
C ASN A 9 -5.62 -38.17 6.51
N THR A 10 -5.15 -39.08 5.66
CA THR A 10 -3.97 -38.86 4.81
C THR A 10 -4.22 -37.79 3.76
N LEU A 11 -5.38 -37.81 3.10
CA LEU A 11 -5.77 -36.78 2.12
C LEU A 11 -5.81 -35.41 2.76
N MET A 12 -6.40 -35.27 3.93
CA MET A 12 -6.46 -34.05 4.69
C MET A 12 -5.06 -33.53 5.06
N TYR A 13 -4.18 -34.42 5.54
CA TYR A 13 -2.79 -34.07 5.84
C TYR A 13 -2.03 -33.57 4.59
N LEU A 14 -2.19 -34.26 3.47
CA LEU A 14 -1.56 -33.89 2.20
C LEU A 14 -2.09 -32.55 1.69
N TYR A 15 -3.38 -32.27 1.85
CA TYR A 15 -3.97 -31.00 1.46
C TYR A 15 -3.40 -29.83 2.26
N ILE A 16 -3.33 -29.96 3.58
CA ILE A 16 -2.74 -28.94 4.46
C ILE A 16 -1.26 -28.71 4.11
N LYS A 17 -0.51 -29.79 3.91
CA LYS A 17 0.90 -29.72 3.53
C LYS A 17 1.10 -29.03 2.17
N GLU A 18 0.24 -29.28 1.20
CA GLU A 18 0.30 -28.66 -0.12
C GLU A 18 -0.05 -27.16 -0.06
N GLU A 19 -1.04 -26.76 0.73
CA GLU A 19 -1.35 -25.35 0.96
C GLU A 19 -0.19 -24.59 1.59
N LEU A 20 0.44 -25.15 2.62
CA LEU A 20 1.63 -24.56 3.24
C LEU A 20 2.78 -24.45 2.24
N ARG A 21 2.99 -25.50 1.42
CA ARG A 21 4.00 -25.48 0.36
C ARG A 21 3.74 -24.38 -0.66
N ARG A 22 2.51 -24.19 -1.13
CA ARG A 22 2.13 -23.15 -2.08
C ARG A 22 2.37 -21.74 -1.51
N LYS A 23 1.98 -21.53 -0.26
CA LYS A 23 2.21 -20.27 0.45
C LYS A 23 3.71 -19.94 0.54
N ASN A 24 4.51 -20.93 0.91
CA ASN A 24 5.96 -20.76 1.04
C ASN A 24 6.66 -20.60 -0.31
N ILE A 25 6.21 -21.24 -1.39
CA ILE A 25 6.80 -21.07 -2.73
C ILE A 25 6.69 -19.62 -3.20
N SER A 26 5.52 -18.99 -3.07
CA SER A 26 5.35 -17.59 -3.48
C SER A 26 6.28 -16.67 -2.70
N ALA A 27 6.33 -16.81 -1.38
CA ALA A 27 7.22 -16.03 -0.53
C ALA A 27 8.71 -16.28 -0.85
N THR A 28 9.08 -17.54 -1.08
CA THR A 28 10.46 -17.92 -1.42
C THR A 28 10.87 -17.37 -2.79
N ASN A 29 9.98 -17.39 -3.79
CA ASN A 29 10.27 -16.83 -5.11
C ASN A 29 10.48 -15.32 -5.03
N THR A 30 9.64 -14.63 -4.27
CA THR A 30 9.80 -13.18 -4.01
C THR A 30 11.10 -12.90 -3.28
N LEU A 31 11.42 -13.68 -2.24
CA LEU A 31 12.67 -13.57 -1.49
C LEU A 31 13.90 -13.75 -2.38
N ASN A 32 13.92 -14.80 -3.21
CA ASN A 32 15.04 -15.05 -4.13
C ASN A 32 15.26 -13.87 -5.09
N HIS A 33 14.18 -13.30 -5.63
CA HIS A 33 14.29 -12.12 -6.50
C HIS A 33 14.86 -10.92 -5.76
N ILE A 34 14.45 -10.67 -4.51
CA ILE A 34 14.94 -9.57 -3.68
C ILE A 34 16.41 -9.77 -3.33
N VAL A 35 16.79 -10.98 -2.89
CA VAL A 35 18.18 -11.34 -2.55
C VAL A 35 19.12 -11.13 -3.75
N ASP A 36 18.65 -11.40 -4.96
CA ASP A 36 19.41 -11.13 -6.20
C ASP A 36 19.52 -9.62 -6.52
N GLN A 37 18.56 -8.80 -6.10
CA GLN A 37 18.59 -7.35 -6.34
C GLN A 37 19.45 -6.60 -5.33
N ILE A 38 19.50 -7.04 -4.07
CA ILE A 38 20.25 -6.37 -2.99
C ILE A 38 21.72 -6.12 -3.37
N PRO A 39 22.54 -7.11 -3.79
CA PRO A 39 23.92 -6.85 -4.15
C PRO A 39 24.05 -5.91 -5.35
N LYS A 40 23.22 -6.03 -6.36
CA LYS A 40 23.25 -5.14 -7.54
C LYS A 40 22.93 -3.69 -7.17
N THR A 41 21.96 -3.49 -6.29
CA THR A 41 21.62 -2.16 -5.78
C THR A 41 22.74 -1.62 -4.92
N LYS A 42 23.38 -2.46 -4.11
CA LYS A 42 24.55 -2.06 -3.31
C LYS A 42 25.73 -1.67 -4.19
N ASP A 43 26.06 -2.45 -5.20
CA ASP A 43 27.14 -2.13 -6.16
C ASP A 43 26.85 -0.79 -6.87
N THR A 44 25.58 -0.54 -7.21
CA THR A 44 25.15 0.73 -7.81
C THR A 44 25.33 1.89 -6.82
N LEU A 45 24.94 1.71 -5.56
CA LEU A 45 25.12 2.70 -4.50
C LEU A 45 26.59 3.03 -4.30
N ASP A 46 27.44 2.01 -4.15
CA ASP A 46 28.89 2.16 -3.98
C ASP A 46 29.53 2.90 -5.18
N ALA A 47 29.07 2.63 -6.40
CA ALA A 47 29.54 3.33 -7.60
C ALA A 47 29.11 4.82 -7.61
N ILE A 48 27.90 5.13 -7.17
CA ILE A 48 27.42 6.52 -7.08
C ILE A 48 28.15 7.26 -5.97
N GLU A 49 28.37 6.64 -4.81
CA GLU A 49 29.14 7.22 -3.70
C GLU A 49 30.59 7.55 -4.10
N ASN A 50 31.23 6.66 -4.83
CA ASN A 50 32.58 6.91 -5.35
C ASN A 50 32.62 8.09 -6.32
N LYS A 51 31.64 8.18 -7.24
CA LYS A 51 31.50 9.33 -8.15
C LYS A 51 31.25 10.64 -7.41
N LEU A 52 30.38 10.60 -6.39
CA LEU A 52 30.07 11.76 -5.56
C LEU A 52 31.33 12.21 -4.78
N LYS A 53 32.07 11.27 -4.22
CA LYS A 53 33.32 11.54 -3.51
C LYS A 53 34.35 12.19 -4.43
N GLU A 54 34.62 11.61 -5.59
CA GLU A 54 35.52 12.17 -6.59
C GLU A 54 35.11 13.58 -7.02
N PHE A 55 33.79 13.78 -7.23
CA PHE A 55 33.25 15.08 -7.58
C PHE A 55 33.51 16.13 -6.48
N LEU A 56 33.32 15.77 -5.20
CA LEU A 56 33.53 16.65 -4.06
C LEU A 56 35.02 16.97 -3.83
N GLU A 57 35.92 16.01 -4.04
CA GLU A 57 37.34 16.21 -3.99
C GLU A 57 37.83 17.24 -5.02
N ASN A 58 37.22 17.19 -6.23
CA ASN A 58 37.51 18.13 -7.31
C ASN A 58 36.79 19.50 -7.17
N ASN A 59 35.75 19.58 -6.31
CA ASN A 59 34.90 20.77 -6.15
C ASN A 59 34.60 21.06 -4.66
N PRO A 60 35.61 21.36 -3.84
CA PRO A 60 35.45 21.49 -2.38
C PRO A 60 34.57 22.67 -1.96
N ASP A 61 34.43 23.67 -2.82
CA ASP A 61 33.57 24.84 -2.60
C ASP A 61 32.08 24.54 -2.71
N ILE A 62 31.70 23.40 -3.32
CA ILE A 62 30.31 23.05 -3.55
C ILE A 62 29.55 22.81 -2.23
N LEU A 63 30.24 22.27 -1.21
CA LEU A 63 29.68 22.05 0.13
C LEU A 63 29.34 23.35 0.88
N LYS A 64 29.83 24.48 0.40
CA LYS A 64 29.50 25.81 0.97
C LYS A 64 28.27 26.44 0.34
N LYS A 65 27.71 25.83 -0.69
CA LYS A 65 26.52 26.31 -1.39
C LYS A 65 25.25 25.89 -0.66
N ASP A 66 24.26 26.74 -0.75
CA ASP A 66 22.92 26.43 -0.26
C ASP A 66 22.11 25.68 -1.34
N PHE A 67 21.74 24.46 -1.03
CA PHE A 67 20.87 23.61 -1.85
C PHE A 67 19.49 23.41 -1.20
N GLY A 68 19.09 24.31 -0.30
CA GLY A 68 17.80 24.22 0.41
C GLY A 68 16.61 24.03 -0.51
N ALA A 69 16.56 24.74 -1.64
CA ALA A 69 15.50 24.58 -2.65
C ALA A 69 15.41 23.15 -3.22
N VAL A 70 16.55 22.47 -3.38
CA VAL A 70 16.58 21.10 -3.90
C VAL A 70 15.97 20.11 -2.91
N PHE A 71 16.33 20.22 -1.63
CA PHE A 71 15.77 19.34 -0.59
C PHE A 71 14.30 19.61 -0.36
N GLN A 72 13.90 20.88 -0.36
CA GLN A 72 12.49 21.26 -0.25
C GLN A 72 11.67 20.77 -1.45
N LYS A 73 12.24 20.79 -2.67
CA LYS A 73 11.60 20.23 -3.86
C LYS A 73 11.34 18.75 -3.67
N GLN A 74 12.33 17.94 -3.26
CA GLN A 74 12.19 16.50 -3.07
C GLN A 74 11.09 16.16 -2.06
N GLU A 75 11.04 16.86 -0.93
CA GLU A 75 9.98 16.67 0.07
C GLU A 75 8.60 17.06 -0.47
N THR A 76 8.55 18.15 -1.27
CA THR A 76 7.32 18.60 -1.93
C THR A 76 6.85 17.57 -2.98
N GLU A 77 7.76 16.97 -3.75
CA GLU A 77 7.47 15.90 -4.72
C GLU A 77 6.96 14.63 -4.04
N LYS A 78 7.51 14.24 -2.89
CA LYS A 78 6.98 13.13 -2.07
C LYS A 78 5.54 13.39 -1.63
N SER A 79 5.27 14.57 -1.11
CA SER A 79 3.92 14.98 -0.70
C SER A 79 2.95 15.03 -1.87
N PHE A 80 3.39 15.52 -3.03
CA PHE A 80 2.61 15.53 -4.26
C PHE A 80 2.23 14.12 -4.72
N SER A 81 3.17 13.19 -4.67
CA SER A 81 2.95 11.78 -5.00
C SER A 81 1.96 11.11 -4.04
N GLN A 82 2.06 11.40 -2.74
CA GLN A 82 1.09 10.92 -1.75
C GLN A 82 -0.33 11.39 -2.06
N TYR A 83 -0.51 12.67 -2.39
CA TYR A 83 -1.83 13.18 -2.79
C TYR A 83 -2.35 12.57 -4.09
N GLN A 84 -1.49 12.16 -5.01
CA GLN A 84 -1.91 11.39 -6.19
C GLN A 84 -2.49 10.02 -5.79
N ILE A 85 -1.83 9.31 -4.89
CA ILE A 85 -2.30 8.03 -4.36
C ILE A 85 -3.65 8.21 -3.64
N HIS A 86 -3.78 9.25 -2.80
CA HIS A 86 -5.03 9.54 -2.12
C HIS A 86 -6.18 9.83 -3.10
N LEU A 87 -5.92 10.62 -4.15
CA LEU A 87 -6.92 10.91 -5.19
C LEU A 87 -7.33 9.66 -5.96
N SER A 88 -6.38 8.77 -6.29
CA SER A 88 -6.69 7.50 -6.93
C SER A 88 -7.63 6.66 -6.06
N TYR A 89 -7.30 6.51 -4.79
CA TYR A 89 -8.14 5.80 -3.83
C TYR A 89 -9.54 6.41 -3.70
N TYR A 90 -9.65 7.75 -3.55
CA TYR A 90 -10.95 8.40 -3.42
C TYR A 90 -11.81 8.22 -4.68
N ASN A 91 -11.22 8.31 -5.87
CA ASN A 91 -11.94 8.10 -7.12
C ASN A 91 -12.39 6.64 -7.27
N GLU A 92 -11.55 5.67 -6.94
CA GLU A 92 -11.89 4.25 -6.97
C GLU A 92 -13.02 3.92 -5.98
N LEU A 93 -12.94 4.44 -4.75
CA LEU A 93 -13.96 4.26 -3.75
C LEU A 93 -15.29 4.91 -4.17
N LEU A 94 -15.23 6.09 -4.78
CA LEU A 94 -16.42 6.78 -5.31
C LEU A 94 -17.11 5.94 -6.40
N LEU A 95 -16.34 5.44 -7.36
CA LEU A 95 -16.85 4.56 -8.43
C LEU A 95 -17.43 3.26 -7.87
N TYR A 96 -16.75 2.69 -6.88
CA TYR A 96 -17.23 1.46 -6.22
C TYR A 96 -18.57 1.67 -5.54
N LEU A 97 -18.74 2.76 -4.76
CA LEU A 97 -19.99 3.08 -4.07
C LEU A 97 -21.14 3.40 -5.01
N GLN A 98 -20.85 3.93 -6.20
CA GLN A 98 -21.84 4.23 -7.22
C GLN A 98 -22.31 3.01 -8.02
N ASN A 99 -21.43 2.02 -8.22
CA ASN A 99 -21.63 0.92 -9.16
C ASN A 99 -21.82 -0.45 -8.50
N SER A 100 -21.61 -0.57 -7.19
CA SER A 100 -21.61 -1.86 -6.49
C SER A 100 -22.59 -1.89 -5.32
N ASP A 101 -23.39 -2.94 -5.27
CA ASP A 101 -24.21 -3.26 -4.09
C ASP A 101 -23.42 -4.09 -3.06
N ASN A 102 -22.29 -4.67 -3.47
CA ASN A 102 -21.46 -5.50 -2.62
C ASN A 102 -20.31 -4.67 -2.00
N THR A 103 -20.37 -4.43 -0.69
CA THR A 103 -19.37 -3.65 0.06
C THR A 103 -18.31 -4.51 0.75
N GLU A 104 -18.29 -5.83 0.50
CA GLU A 104 -17.35 -6.77 1.13
C GLU A 104 -15.90 -6.55 0.70
N SER A 105 -15.64 -5.78 -0.35
CA SER A 105 -14.32 -5.54 -0.93
C SER A 105 -13.79 -4.11 -0.74
N ILE A 106 -14.37 -3.32 0.17
CA ILE A 106 -13.85 -1.96 0.43
C ILE A 106 -12.48 -2.06 1.11
N VAL A 107 -11.47 -1.53 0.44
CA VAL A 107 -10.13 -1.40 0.99
C VAL A 107 -10.11 -0.29 2.05
N SER A 108 -9.51 -0.54 3.21
CA SER A 108 -9.42 0.48 4.27
C SER A 108 -8.57 1.67 3.83
N PRO A 109 -8.97 2.93 4.12
CA PRO A 109 -8.17 4.12 3.84
C PRO A 109 -6.75 4.04 4.43
N THR A 110 -6.61 3.44 5.60
CA THR A 110 -5.33 3.31 6.30
C THR A 110 -4.32 2.43 5.56
N SER A 111 -4.77 1.46 4.75
CA SER A 111 -3.88 0.59 3.96
C SER A 111 -3.15 1.32 2.83
N VAL A 112 -3.64 2.49 2.44
CA VAL A 112 -3.01 3.37 1.44
C VAL A 112 -2.46 4.66 2.07
N GLY A 113 -2.23 4.65 3.39
CA GLY A 113 -1.64 5.77 4.11
C GLY A 113 -2.58 6.95 4.38
N ILE A 114 -3.90 6.78 4.20
CA ILE A 114 -4.89 7.82 4.47
C ILE A 114 -5.30 7.76 5.94
N SER A 115 -4.88 8.76 6.71
CA SER A 115 -5.30 8.94 8.11
C SER A 115 -6.49 9.91 8.18
N ASN A 116 -7.69 9.40 7.91
CA ASN A 116 -8.93 10.16 8.04
C ASN A 116 -9.92 9.37 8.91
N PRO A 117 -10.02 9.69 10.23
CA PRO A 117 -10.89 8.96 11.16
C PRO A 117 -12.38 9.03 10.79
N GLU A 118 -12.81 10.16 10.22
CA GLU A 118 -14.20 10.35 9.81
C GLU A 118 -14.58 9.43 8.65
N LEU A 119 -13.77 9.41 7.57
CA LEU A 119 -13.98 8.50 6.45
C LEU A 119 -13.93 7.04 6.91
N GLN A 120 -12.98 6.70 7.76
CA GLN A 120 -12.86 5.35 8.31
C GLN A 120 -14.11 4.94 9.09
N LYS A 121 -14.63 5.81 9.96
CA LYS A 121 -15.85 5.58 10.72
C LYS A 121 -17.04 5.37 9.80
N LEU A 122 -17.22 6.22 8.79
CA LEU A 122 -18.31 6.11 7.83
C LEU A 122 -18.27 4.78 7.07
N ILE A 123 -17.09 4.34 6.64
CA ILE A 123 -16.90 3.05 5.95
C ILE A 123 -17.25 1.89 6.89
N LEU A 124 -16.77 1.90 8.14
CA LEU A 124 -17.09 0.86 9.12
C LEU A 124 -18.60 0.77 9.38
N THR A 125 -19.26 1.91 9.57
CA THR A 125 -20.73 1.95 9.73
C THR A 125 -21.44 1.33 8.53
N LEU A 126 -21.02 1.63 7.31
CA LEU A 126 -21.61 1.03 6.10
C LEU A 126 -21.42 -0.49 6.07
N ILE A 127 -20.23 -0.98 6.44
CA ILE A 127 -19.93 -2.43 6.51
C ILE A 127 -20.82 -3.10 7.55
N GLU A 128 -21.00 -2.51 8.73
CA GLU A 128 -21.86 -3.03 9.81
C GLU A 128 -23.33 -3.11 9.35
N LEU A 129 -23.85 -2.05 8.75
CA LEU A 129 -25.22 -2.03 8.22
C LEU A 129 -25.45 -3.09 7.15
N LYS A 130 -24.47 -3.29 6.26
CA LYS A 130 -24.53 -4.34 5.23
C LYS A 130 -24.47 -5.75 5.83
N ALA A 131 -23.66 -5.97 6.85
CA ALA A 131 -23.60 -7.24 7.56
C ALA A 131 -24.94 -7.55 8.27
N GLU A 132 -25.58 -6.53 8.86
CA GLU A 132 -26.92 -6.67 9.46
C GLU A 132 -27.98 -6.99 8.38
N GLN A 133 -27.95 -6.31 7.22
CA GLN A 133 -28.84 -6.60 6.09
C GLN A 133 -28.69 -8.05 5.63
N LYS A 134 -27.48 -8.52 5.41
CA LYS A 134 -27.19 -9.89 5.00
C LYS A 134 -27.68 -10.94 6.00
N THR A 135 -27.57 -10.62 7.29
CA THR A 135 -28.09 -11.49 8.36
C THR A 135 -29.63 -11.53 8.34
N LEU A 136 -30.26 -10.39 8.09
CA LEU A 136 -31.71 -10.29 8.03
C LEU A 136 -32.30 -11.00 6.78
N GLU A 137 -31.60 -11.01 5.64
CA GLU A 137 -31.97 -11.74 4.43
C GLU A 137 -32.15 -13.26 4.64
N LEU A 138 -31.44 -13.82 5.63
CA LEU A 138 -31.58 -15.24 5.97
C LEU A 138 -32.90 -15.57 6.69
N SER A 139 -33.56 -14.57 7.28
CA SER A 139 -34.74 -14.77 8.16
C SER A 139 -35.99 -13.95 7.80
N ALA A 140 -35.86 -12.98 6.90
CA ALA A 140 -36.95 -12.07 6.51
C ALA A 140 -36.94 -11.81 5.00
N THR A 141 -38.11 -11.44 4.48
CA THR A 141 -38.27 -11.02 3.07
C THR A 141 -37.96 -9.51 2.93
N GLU A 142 -37.69 -9.07 1.71
CA GLU A 142 -37.44 -7.65 1.37
C GLU A 142 -38.60 -6.72 1.76
N ASN A 143 -39.82 -7.23 1.86
CA ASN A 143 -41.00 -6.48 2.29
C ASN A 143 -41.08 -6.30 3.82
N HIS A 144 -40.17 -6.86 4.58
CA HIS A 144 -40.18 -6.71 6.03
C HIS A 144 -39.83 -5.26 6.43
N PRO A 145 -40.59 -4.59 7.32
CA PRO A 145 -40.35 -3.19 7.67
C PRO A 145 -38.93 -2.88 8.15
N LYS A 146 -38.30 -3.82 8.88
CA LYS A 146 -36.90 -3.69 9.34
C LYS A 146 -35.91 -3.74 8.16
N TYR A 147 -36.20 -4.53 7.12
CA TYR A 147 -35.37 -4.59 5.92
C TYR A 147 -35.39 -3.25 5.17
N GLN A 148 -36.56 -2.68 4.99
CA GLN A 148 -36.73 -1.37 4.32
C GLN A 148 -36.07 -0.22 5.11
N SER A 149 -36.18 -0.24 6.45
CA SER A 149 -35.48 0.73 7.31
C SER A 149 -33.96 0.63 7.11
N LEU A 150 -33.43 -0.59 7.15
CA LEU A 150 -32.00 -0.85 7.01
C LEU A 150 -31.46 -0.47 5.62
N GLU A 151 -32.23 -0.73 4.57
CA GLU A 151 -31.92 -0.31 3.21
C GLU A 151 -31.85 1.23 3.10
N SER A 152 -32.79 1.93 3.74
CA SER A 152 -32.77 3.40 3.82
C SER A 152 -31.53 3.92 4.56
N GLU A 153 -31.15 3.28 5.66
CA GLU A 153 -29.95 3.65 6.43
C GLU A 153 -28.67 3.39 5.63
N ILE A 154 -28.58 2.28 4.90
CA ILE A 154 -27.47 1.96 4.00
C ILE A 154 -27.34 3.02 2.91
N ASN A 155 -28.45 3.40 2.26
CA ASN A 155 -28.44 4.40 1.20
C ASN A 155 -28.04 5.78 1.75
N HIS A 156 -28.50 6.15 2.93
CA HIS A 156 -28.07 7.38 3.61
C HIS A 156 -26.57 7.35 3.97
N SER A 157 -26.08 6.22 4.49
CA SER A 157 -24.66 6.05 4.79
C SER A 157 -23.80 6.12 3.54
N LYS A 158 -24.20 5.45 2.44
CA LYS A 158 -23.52 5.55 1.13
C LYS A 158 -23.44 7.00 0.66
N GLN A 159 -24.56 7.74 0.74
CA GLN A 159 -24.62 9.14 0.31
C GLN A 159 -23.68 10.02 1.15
N SER A 160 -23.64 9.82 2.47
CA SER A 160 -22.75 10.56 3.37
C SER A 160 -21.27 10.31 3.05
N ILE A 161 -20.90 9.05 2.71
CA ILE A 161 -19.55 8.72 2.27
C ILE A 161 -19.23 9.41 0.95
N ILE A 162 -20.14 9.37 -0.02
CA ILE A 162 -19.97 10.00 -1.35
C ILE A 162 -19.73 11.51 -1.20
N GLU A 163 -20.47 12.19 -0.35
CA GLU A 163 -20.29 13.63 -0.08
C GLU A 163 -18.94 13.91 0.59
N ASN A 164 -18.58 13.12 1.58
CA ASN A 164 -17.28 13.23 2.26
C ASN A 164 -16.13 13.05 1.26
N ILE A 165 -16.19 12.01 0.42
CA ILE A 165 -15.18 11.73 -0.62
C ILE A 165 -15.09 12.90 -1.61
N LYS A 166 -16.19 13.45 -2.10
CA LYS A 166 -16.18 14.61 -3.03
C LYS A 166 -15.48 15.82 -2.41
N ASN A 167 -15.71 16.07 -1.11
CA ASN A 167 -15.03 17.13 -0.38
C ASN A 167 -13.54 16.84 -0.25
N LEU A 168 -13.16 15.59 0.05
CA LEU A 168 -11.77 15.15 0.11
C LEU A 168 -11.06 15.27 -1.24
N ILE A 169 -11.70 14.88 -2.34
CA ILE A 169 -11.18 15.06 -3.70
C ILE A 169 -10.92 16.52 -3.97
N THR A 170 -11.87 17.41 -3.65
CA THR A 170 -11.75 18.85 -3.89
C THR A 170 -10.59 19.44 -3.08
N SER A 171 -10.51 19.17 -1.79
CA SER A 171 -9.44 19.67 -0.93
C SER A 171 -8.07 19.12 -1.32
N THR A 172 -7.99 17.84 -1.64
CA THR A 172 -6.73 17.19 -2.07
C THR A 172 -6.25 17.73 -3.41
N ASN A 173 -7.15 17.97 -4.37
CA ASN A 173 -6.80 18.61 -5.64
C ASN A 173 -6.27 20.04 -5.44
N SER A 174 -6.85 20.81 -4.52
CA SER A 174 -6.36 22.15 -4.19
C SER A 174 -4.97 22.11 -3.57
N ALA A 175 -4.72 21.23 -2.61
CA ALA A 175 -3.41 21.02 -2.00
C ALA A 175 -2.37 20.54 -3.04
N LYS A 176 -2.75 19.59 -3.90
CA LYS A 176 -1.90 19.11 -4.99
C LYS A 176 -1.50 20.22 -5.95
N ARG A 177 -2.41 21.12 -6.30
CA ARG A 177 -2.12 22.27 -7.16
C ARG A 177 -1.11 23.21 -6.49
N GLU A 178 -1.29 23.51 -5.22
CA GLU A 178 -0.34 24.35 -4.46
C GLU A 178 1.07 23.74 -4.44
N LEU A 179 1.15 22.41 -4.19
CA LEU A 179 2.44 21.71 -4.24
C LEU A 179 3.06 21.78 -5.65
N LYS A 180 2.24 21.65 -6.71
CA LYS A 180 2.74 21.76 -8.08
C LYS A 180 3.31 23.14 -8.38
N GLU A 181 2.63 24.20 -7.96
CA GLU A 181 3.12 25.57 -8.09
C GLU A 181 4.46 25.77 -7.37
N ARG A 182 4.62 25.20 -6.17
CA ARG A 182 5.89 25.22 -5.42
C ARG A 182 7.01 24.44 -6.13
N ILE A 183 6.70 23.28 -6.68
CA ILE A 183 7.65 22.50 -7.47
C ILE A 183 8.12 23.31 -8.68
N ASP A 184 7.22 23.97 -9.38
CA ASP A 184 7.55 24.81 -10.56
C ASP A 184 8.44 26.03 -10.19
N VAL A 185 8.29 26.55 -8.97
CA VAL A 185 9.21 27.60 -8.45
C VAL A 185 10.61 27.02 -8.22
N PHE A 186 10.68 25.90 -7.53
CA PHE A 186 11.98 25.23 -7.28
C PHE A 186 12.67 24.79 -8.58
N ASP A 187 11.91 24.34 -9.59
CA ASP A 187 12.45 23.98 -10.89
C ASP A 187 13.15 25.18 -11.54
N LYS A 188 12.53 26.36 -11.52
CA LYS A 188 13.12 27.60 -12.05
C LYS A 188 14.39 28.00 -11.31
N GLU A 189 14.40 27.85 -9.98
CA GLU A 189 15.58 28.13 -9.18
C GLU A 189 16.74 27.19 -9.52
N ILE A 190 16.43 25.87 -9.66
CA ILE A 190 17.43 24.86 -10.01
C ILE A 190 17.92 25.03 -11.46
N GLU A 191 17.05 25.42 -12.39
CA GLU A 191 17.46 25.71 -13.78
C GLU A 191 18.47 26.84 -13.91
N GLN A 192 18.46 27.81 -12.98
CA GLN A 192 19.42 28.92 -12.94
C GLN A 192 20.78 28.54 -12.35
N LEU A 193 20.89 27.37 -11.74
CA LEU A 193 22.17 26.90 -11.17
C LEU A 193 23.18 26.60 -12.29
N PRO A 194 24.49 26.86 -12.06
CA PRO A 194 25.55 26.41 -12.93
C PRO A 194 25.53 24.88 -13.12
N GLU A 195 26.04 24.41 -14.24
CA GLU A 195 26.02 22.99 -14.61
C GLU A 195 26.73 22.10 -13.57
N ARG A 196 27.76 22.63 -12.95
CA ARG A 196 28.50 21.96 -11.88
C ARG A 196 27.62 21.66 -10.66
N GLU A 197 26.81 22.64 -10.25
CA GLU A 197 25.86 22.46 -9.13
C GLU A 197 24.72 21.50 -9.49
N LYS A 198 24.25 21.54 -10.73
CA LYS A 198 23.26 20.56 -11.24
C LYS A 198 23.80 19.13 -11.21
N ASN A 199 25.06 18.92 -11.59
CA ASN A 199 25.70 17.61 -11.54
C ASN A 199 25.84 17.10 -10.10
N TYR A 200 26.19 17.96 -9.14
CA TYR A 200 26.18 17.61 -7.72
C TYR A 200 24.81 17.16 -7.25
N ILE A 201 23.78 17.96 -7.55
CA ILE A 201 22.39 17.69 -7.17
C ILE A 201 21.93 16.32 -7.73
N LYS A 202 22.27 16.05 -9.00
CA LYS A 202 21.94 14.79 -9.64
C LYS A 202 22.60 13.61 -8.91
N LEU A 203 23.92 13.66 -8.70
CA LEU A 203 24.66 12.59 -8.01
C LEU A 203 24.14 12.37 -6.59
N TYR A 204 23.81 13.46 -5.89
CA TYR A 204 23.27 13.41 -4.54
C TYR A 204 21.88 12.76 -4.49
N ARG A 205 20.98 13.10 -5.44
CA ARG A 205 19.67 12.46 -5.57
C ARG A 205 19.79 10.98 -5.92
N ASP A 206 20.57 10.67 -6.95
CA ASP A 206 20.80 9.28 -7.38
C ASP A 206 21.28 8.42 -6.19
N ARG A 207 22.14 8.97 -5.33
CA ARG A 207 22.58 8.33 -4.10
C ARG A 207 21.43 8.09 -3.13
N LEU A 208 20.64 9.14 -2.82
CA LEU A 208 19.54 9.03 -1.86
C LEU A 208 18.47 8.04 -2.31
N ASP A 209 18.09 8.11 -3.58
CA ASP A 209 17.05 7.23 -4.15
C ASP A 209 17.52 5.76 -4.15
N THR A 210 18.80 5.53 -4.46
CA THR A 210 19.39 4.19 -4.43
C THR A 210 19.54 3.67 -3.01
N GLU A 211 19.91 4.52 -2.04
CA GLU A 211 19.99 4.19 -0.61
C GLU A 211 18.60 3.83 -0.05
N GLU A 212 17.58 4.61 -0.36
CA GLU A 212 16.17 4.35 0.04
C GLU A 212 15.68 3.02 -0.56
N PHE A 213 16.00 2.76 -1.84
CA PHE A 213 15.65 1.50 -2.49
C PHE A 213 16.39 0.31 -1.89
N TYR A 214 17.67 0.45 -1.57
CA TYR A 214 18.45 -0.57 -0.88
C TYR A 214 17.86 -0.90 0.50
N ALA A 215 17.52 0.13 1.27
CA ALA A 215 16.88 -0.02 2.57
C ALA A 215 15.51 -0.72 2.46
N TYR A 216 14.71 -0.35 1.46
CA TYR A 216 13.44 -0.99 1.17
C TYR A 216 13.62 -2.49 0.87
N LEU A 217 14.54 -2.86 -0.02
CA LEU A 217 14.81 -4.27 -0.35
C LEU A 217 15.24 -5.07 0.88
N THR A 218 16.10 -4.50 1.73
CA THR A 218 16.56 -5.14 2.97
C THR A 218 15.42 -5.34 3.96
N ASN A 219 14.50 -4.38 4.08
CA ASN A 219 13.32 -4.51 4.92
C ASN A 219 12.37 -5.59 4.41
N VAL A 220 12.10 -5.63 3.10
CA VAL A 220 11.26 -6.66 2.49
C VAL A 220 11.89 -8.05 2.61
N GLU A 221 13.22 -8.17 2.47
CA GLU A 221 13.94 -9.41 2.75
C GLU A 221 13.67 -9.92 4.17
N ASN A 222 13.81 -9.04 5.16
CA ASN A 222 13.55 -9.36 6.56
C ASN A 222 12.08 -9.77 6.79
N GLU A 223 11.12 -9.06 6.21
CA GLU A 223 9.70 -9.38 6.31
C GLU A 223 9.37 -10.74 5.68
N MET A 224 9.92 -11.03 4.50
CA MET A 224 9.72 -12.32 3.82
C MET A 224 10.35 -13.48 4.60
N ASN A 225 11.55 -13.30 5.15
CA ASN A 225 12.19 -14.28 6.02
C ASN A 225 11.34 -14.56 7.27
N LEU A 226 10.80 -13.54 7.91
CA LEU A 226 9.88 -13.67 9.04
C LEU A 226 8.57 -14.37 8.64
N ALA A 227 8.01 -14.04 7.48
CA ALA A 227 6.79 -14.65 6.97
C ALA A 227 6.98 -16.14 6.71
N ILE A 228 8.09 -16.54 6.08
CA ILE A 228 8.43 -17.95 5.84
C ILE A 228 8.62 -18.69 7.17
N THR A 229 9.35 -18.09 8.12
CA THR A 229 9.64 -18.71 9.43
C THR A 229 8.38 -18.84 10.29
N LYS A 230 7.47 -17.88 10.20
CA LYS A 230 6.22 -17.85 10.98
C LYS A 230 5.04 -18.48 10.23
N SER A 231 5.23 -18.98 9.01
CA SER A 231 4.14 -19.57 8.26
C SER A 231 3.59 -20.79 9.01
N THR A 232 2.37 -20.63 9.50
CA THR A 232 1.60 -21.68 10.15
C THR A 232 0.50 -22.16 9.20
N GLU A 233 0.00 -23.34 9.46
CA GLU A 233 -1.15 -23.87 8.75
C GLU A 233 -2.37 -22.96 8.98
N ASP A 234 -2.93 -22.37 7.89
CA ASP A 234 -4.15 -21.55 7.96
C ASP A 234 -5.39 -22.46 8.12
N ILE A 235 -5.24 -23.74 7.81
CA ILE A 235 -6.30 -24.74 7.87
C ILE A 235 -6.12 -25.56 9.13
N ARG A 236 -7.11 -25.51 10.02
CA ARG A 236 -7.16 -26.34 11.21
C ARG A 236 -8.08 -27.52 10.99
N VAL A 237 -7.61 -28.71 11.36
CA VAL A 237 -8.43 -29.91 11.44
C VAL A 237 -9.45 -29.74 12.55
N ILE A 238 -10.73 -29.56 12.22
CA ILE A 238 -11.82 -29.47 13.19
C ILE A 238 -12.09 -30.84 13.82
N LYS A 239 -12.05 -31.91 13.00
CA LYS A 239 -12.32 -33.27 13.44
C LYS A 239 -11.68 -34.27 12.48
N TYR A 240 -10.90 -35.19 13.04
CA TYR A 240 -10.37 -36.33 12.30
C TYR A 240 -11.48 -37.33 11.97
N ALA A 241 -11.36 -37.97 10.81
CA ALA A 241 -12.24 -39.09 10.47
C ALA A 241 -12.12 -40.20 11.53
N ARG A 242 -13.26 -40.66 12.06
CA ARG A 242 -13.37 -41.71 13.04
C ARG A 242 -14.43 -42.71 12.58
N PHE A 243 -14.26 -43.95 13.00
CA PHE A 243 -15.34 -44.92 12.94
C PHE A 243 -16.36 -44.63 14.05
N ARG A 244 -17.63 -44.72 13.71
CA ARG A 244 -18.72 -44.70 14.69
C ARG A 244 -19.13 -46.09 15.01
#